data_029e254b75b56317665bac6de84d22cf
#
_entry.id   029e254b75b56317665bac6de84d22cf
#
_cell.length_a   1.000
_cell.length_b   1.000
_cell.length_c   1.000
_cell.angle_alpha   90.00
_cell.angle_beta   90.00
_cell.angle_gamma   90.00
#
_symmetry.space_group_name_H-M   'P 1'
#
loop_
_entity.id
_entity.type
_entity.pdbx_description
1 polymer ?
#
loop_
_entity_poly.entity_id
_entity_poly.type
_entity_poly.pdbx_seq_one_letter_code
_entity_poly.pdbx_strand_id
1 'polypeptide(L)'
;MAIQGSQEVNTVFDQAQLRKGTLEGCILQIISREPTYGYAIAATLRDSGFADLTEGTLYPLLLRLERKGLIAAEYRAGSGGPSRKYYRLTPDGEQYLAEFTAAWQTTGAAVNRIMQNKED
;
A
#
# COMPACT_ATOMS: atom_id res chain seq x y z
N MET A 1 15.78 -17.20 27.68
CA MET A 1 15.40 -16.72 27.39
C MET A 1 14.49 -16.52 27.41
N ALA A 2 14.29 -16.74 27.46
CA ALA A 2 13.72 -16.54 27.27
C ALA A 2 13.06 -16.18 27.27
N ILE A 3 12.81 -16.22 27.17
CA ILE A 3 12.35 -15.88 27.02
C ILE A 3 11.56 -15.49 27.25
N GLN A 4 11.03 -15.40 27.46
CA GLN A 4 10.20 -15.00 27.41
C GLN A 4 9.86 -14.87 26.66
N GLY A 5 10.14 -15.32 26.62
CA GLY A 5 10.18 -15.07 25.43
C GLY A 5 9.33 -14.60 24.44
N SER A 6 8.37 -14.47 24.54
CA SER A 6 7.50 -14.23 23.46
C SER A 6 7.53 -12.81 22.98
N GLN A 7 7.48 -11.86 23.86
CA GLN A 7 7.36 -10.53 23.35
C GLN A 7 8.63 -9.97 22.80
N GLU A 8 9.72 -10.35 23.35
CA GLU A 8 10.95 -9.80 22.84
C GLU A 8 11.22 -10.29 21.45
N VAL A 9 10.67 -11.39 21.10
CA VAL A 9 10.83 -11.88 19.75
C VAL A 9 10.30 -10.90 18.74
N ASN A 10 9.18 -10.29 19.08
CA ASN A 10 8.50 -9.44 18.13
C ASN A 10 9.24 -8.19 17.81
N THR A 11 10.17 -7.81 18.66
CA THR A 11 10.85 -6.57 18.46
C THR A 11 12.00 -6.69 17.47
N VAL A 12 12.30 -7.88 17.02
CA VAL A 12 13.43 -8.08 16.15
C VAL A 12 13.13 -7.65 14.73
N PHE A 13 12.00 -8.04 14.20
CA PHE A 13 11.65 -7.70 12.83
C PHE A 13 10.38 -6.87 12.79
N ASP A 14 10.45 -5.75 12.09
CA ASP A 14 9.34 -4.81 12.02
C ASP A 14 8.73 -4.83 10.63
N GLN A 15 7.64 -5.55 10.47
CA GLN A 15 6.94 -5.62 9.18
C GLN A 15 6.42 -4.27 8.74
N ALA A 16 6.00 -3.44 9.68
CA ALA A 16 5.49 -2.12 9.32
C ALA A 16 6.58 -1.30 8.66
N GLN A 17 7.79 -1.42 9.14
CA GLN A 17 8.93 -0.73 8.55
C GLN A 17 9.14 -1.21 7.12
N LEU A 18 9.06 -2.51 6.89
CA LEU A 18 9.24 -3.06 5.56
C LEU A 18 8.18 -2.55 4.60
N ARG A 19 6.93 -2.44 5.05
CA ARG A 19 5.83 -2.02 4.20
C ARG A 19 5.78 -0.53 3.96
N LYS A 20 6.42 0.23 4.81
CA LYS A 20 6.25 1.67 4.85
C LYS A 20 6.50 2.32 3.49
N GLY A 21 7.47 1.84 2.76
CA GLY A 21 7.80 2.43 1.48
C GLY A 21 7.03 1.88 0.30
N THR A 22 6.22 0.84 0.50
CA THR A 22 5.59 0.16 -0.62
C THR A 22 4.08 0.30 -0.67
N LEU A 23 3.43 0.47 0.49
CA LEU A 23 1.96 0.51 0.51
C LEU A 23 1.39 1.64 -0.32
N GLU A 24 1.96 2.83 -0.23
CA GLU A 24 1.42 3.96 -0.99
C GLU A 24 1.50 3.70 -2.48
N GLY A 25 2.61 3.14 -2.95
CA GLY A 25 2.72 2.80 -4.36
C GLY A 25 1.72 1.76 -4.80
N CYS A 26 1.49 0.75 -3.96
CA CYS A 26 0.49 -0.27 -4.26
C CYS A 26 -0.91 0.32 -4.31
N ILE A 27 -1.23 1.21 -3.38
CA ILE A 27 -2.52 1.89 -3.38
C ILE A 27 -2.71 2.67 -4.68
N LEU A 28 -1.69 3.41 -5.09
CA LEU A 28 -1.78 4.18 -6.32
C LEU A 28 -1.97 3.27 -7.53
N GLN A 29 -1.29 2.14 -7.56
CA GLN A 29 -1.46 1.20 -8.65
C GLN A 29 -2.89 0.68 -8.73
N ILE A 30 -3.48 0.35 -7.60
CA ILE A 30 -4.85 -0.13 -7.56
C ILE A 30 -5.79 0.94 -8.08
N ILE A 31 -5.62 2.19 -7.62
CA ILE A 31 -6.48 3.29 -8.03
C ILE A 31 -6.29 3.61 -9.52
N SER A 32 -5.09 3.37 -10.05
CA SER A 32 -4.81 3.68 -11.46
C SER A 32 -5.63 2.82 -12.42
N ARG A 33 -6.06 1.65 -11.99
CA ARG A 33 -6.80 0.74 -12.88
C ARG A 33 -8.19 1.26 -13.16
N GLU A 34 -8.84 1.79 -12.15
CA GLU A 34 -10.13 2.45 -12.29
C GLU A 34 -10.46 3.12 -10.97
N PRO A 35 -11.32 4.12 -10.98
CA PRO A 35 -11.71 4.76 -9.73
C PRO A 35 -12.32 3.73 -8.78
N THR A 36 -11.96 3.83 -7.51
CA THR A 36 -12.36 2.84 -6.54
C THR A 36 -12.46 3.49 -5.15
N TYR A 37 -12.88 2.73 -4.17
CA TYR A 37 -13.15 3.26 -2.84
C TYR A 37 -12.39 2.44 -1.80
N GLY A 38 -12.33 3.01 -0.58
CA GLY A 38 -11.43 2.47 0.44
C GLY A 38 -11.62 1.00 0.75
N TYR A 39 -12.89 0.56 0.89
CA TYR A 39 -13.13 -0.84 1.21
C TYR A 39 -12.59 -1.77 0.11
N ALA A 40 -12.80 -1.40 -1.14
CA ALA A 40 -12.32 -2.23 -2.26
C ALA A 40 -10.80 -2.22 -2.32
N ILE A 41 -10.18 -1.08 -2.05
CA ILE A 41 -8.73 -0.99 -2.02
C ILE A 41 -8.18 -1.93 -0.94
N ALA A 42 -8.78 -1.88 0.25
CA ALA A 42 -8.32 -2.74 1.35
C ALA A 42 -8.46 -4.21 0.99
N ALA A 43 -9.58 -4.58 0.36
CA ALA A 43 -9.80 -5.97 -0.02
C ALA A 43 -8.73 -6.43 -1.01
N THR A 44 -8.43 -5.61 -2.00
CA THR A 44 -7.41 -5.96 -2.99
C THR A 44 -6.05 -6.13 -2.34
N LEU A 45 -5.70 -5.24 -1.42
CA LEU A 45 -4.42 -5.34 -0.74
C LEU A 45 -4.32 -6.61 0.10
N ARG A 46 -5.39 -6.93 0.84
CA ARG A 46 -5.39 -8.14 1.66
C ARG A 46 -5.30 -9.39 0.80
N ASP A 47 -6.04 -9.42 -0.29
CA ASP A 47 -6.05 -10.58 -1.17
C ASP A 47 -4.70 -10.76 -1.87
N SER A 48 -3.96 -9.68 -2.05
CA SER A 48 -2.68 -9.73 -2.73
C SER A 48 -1.52 -10.09 -1.82
N GLY A 49 -1.75 -10.14 -0.51
CA GLY A 49 -0.69 -10.56 0.40
C GLY A 49 -0.52 -9.70 1.63
N PHE A 50 -1.17 -8.54 1.69
CA PHE A 50 -1.14 -7.73 2.90
C PHE A 50 -2.28 -8.18 3.80
N ALA A 51 -2.22 -9.43 4.22
CA ALA A 51 -3.38 -10.12 4.81
C ALA A 51 -3.86 -9.48 6.11
N ASP A 52 -2.96 -8.86 6.85
CA ASP A 52 -3.31 -8.25 8.14
C ASP A 52 -3.56 -6.75 8.04
N LEU A 53 -3.67 -6.22 6.83
CA LEU A 53 -3.94 -4.80 6.67
C LEU A 53 -5.32 -4.44 7.22
N THR A 54 -5.38 -3.38 8.02
CA THR A 54 -6.64 -2.90 8.56
C THR A 54 -7.00 -1.58 7.92
N GLU A 55 -8.28 -1.25 8.03
CA GLU A 55 -8.73 0.06 7.54
C GLU A 55 -8.13 1.19 8.36
N GLY A 56 -7.83 0.91 9.63
CA GLY A 56 -7.14 1.91 10.46
C GLY A 56 -5.77 2.28 9.92
N THR A 57 -5.12 1.37 9.22
CA THR A 57 -3.86 1.67 8.56
C THR A 57 -4.08 2.33 7.20
N LEU A 58 -5.09 1.89 6.47
CA LEU A 58 -5.32 2.36 5.12
C LEU A 58 -5.79 3.80 5.04
N TYR A 59 -6.79 4.17 5.85
CA TYR A 59 -7.43 5.48 5.66
C TYR A 59 -6.49 6.66 5.91
N PRO A 60 -5.57 6.61 6.89
CA PRO A 60 -4.60 7.69 7.00
C PRO A 60 -3.71 7.82 5.77
N LEU A 61 -3.39 6.69 5.12
CA LEU A 61 -2.57 6.74 3.91
C LEU A 61 -3.34 7.37 2.76
N LEU A 62 -4.61 7.04 2.62
CA LEU A 62 -5.44 7.66 1.58
C LEU A 62 -5.53 9.16 1.80
N LEU A 63 -5.72 9.59 3.05
CA LEU A 63 -5.79 11.01 3.35
C LEU A 63 -4.47 11.71 3.01
N ARG A 64 -3.37 11.07 3.31
CA ARG A 64 -2.07 11.63 3.01
C ARG A 64 -1.84 11.76 1.50
N LEU A 65 -2.23 10.73 0.74
CA LEU A 65 -2.08 10.78 -0.72
C LEU A 65 -2.96 11.87 -1.32
N GLU A 66 -4.15 12.05 -0.77
CA GLU A 66 -5.04 13.10 -1.22
C GLU A 66 -4.45 14.49 -0.93
N ARG A 67 -3.90 14.66 0.26
CA ARG A 67 -3.27 15.93 0.62
C ARG A 67 -2.06 16.25 -0.24
N LYS A 68 -1.35 15.24 -0.69
CA LYS A 68 -0.23 15.43 -1.59
C LYS A 68 -0.66 15.73 -3.01
N GLY A 69 -1.94 15.61 -3.30
CA GLY A 69 -2.43 15.85 -4.65
C GLY A 69 -2.20 14.70 -5.60
N LEU A 70 -1.93 13.51 -5.09
CA LEU A 70 -1.68 12.35 -5.95
C LEU A 70 -2.96 11.62 -6.32
N ILE A 71 -3.99 11.74 -5.48
CA ILE A 71 -5.31 11.21 -5.77
C ILE A 71 -6.33 12.29 -5.49
N ALA A 72 -7.45 12.20 -6.19
CA ALA A 72 -8.59 13.10 -5.99
C ALA A 72 -9.80 12.25 -5.65
N ALA A 73 -10.68 12.79 -4.83
CA ALA A 73 -11.83 12.05 -4.36
C ALA A 73 -13.11 12.71 -4.80
N GLU A 74 -14.12 11.90 -5.02
CA GLU A 74 -15.48 12.39 -5.26
C GLU A 74 -16.44 11.42 -4.62
N TYR A 75 -17.58 11.93 -4.18
CA TYR A 75 -18.62 11.08 -3.61
C TYR A 75 -19.55 10.63 -4.70
N ARG A 76 -19.90 9.36 -4.72
CA ARG A 76 -20.85 8.79 -5.66
C ARG A 76 -21.97 8.15 -4.88
N ALA A 77 -23.19 8.37 -5.34
CA ALA A 77 -24.35 7.76 -4.74
C ALA A 77 -24.29 6.27 -4.97
N GLY A 78 -24.41 5.50 -3.88
CA GLY A 78 -24.50 4.08 -4.00
C GLY A 78 -25.89 3.65 -4.39
N SER A 79 -25.99 2.49 -4.99
CA SER A 79 -27.26 1.94 -5.38
C SER A 79 -28.00 1.52 -4.12
N GLY A 80 -28.98 2.29 -3.71
CA GLY A 80 -29.78 1.97 -2.54
C GLY A 80 -29.07 2.17 -1.21
N GLY A 81 -27.99 2.94 -1.17
CA GLY A 81 -27.27 3.13 0.07
C GLY A 81 -26.63 4.49 0.14
N PRO A 82 -25.86 4.77 1.17
CA PRO A 82 -25.18 6.05 1.30
C PRO A 82 -24.12 6.21 0.22
N SER A 83 -23.77 7.45 -0.06
CA SER A 83 -22.73 7.71 -1.05
C SER A 83 -21.39 7.22 -0.54
N ARG A 84 -20.52 6.86 -1.48
CA ARG A 84 -19.18 6.39 -1.18
C ARG A 84 -18.16 7.35 -1.75
N LYS A 85 -17.04 7.44 -1.07
CA LYS A 85 -15.95 8.29 -1.51
C LYS A 85 -15.07 7.48 -2.46
N TYR A 86 -15.05 7.87 -3.72
CA TYR A 86 -14.25 7.22 -4.75
C TYR A 86 -12.99 8.04 -5.00
N TYR A 87 -11.91 7.35 -5.27
CA TYR A 87 -10.61 7.96 -5.54
C TYR A 87 -10.19 7.68 -6.97
N ARG A 88 -9.53 8.63 -7.58
CA ARG A 88 -8.90 8.45 -8.89
C ARG A 88 -7.52 9.08 -8.84
N LEU A 89 -6.67 8.63 -9.74
CA LEU A 89 -5.32 9.20 -9.83
C LEU A 89 -5.38 10.55 -10.50
N THR A 90 -4.56 11.49 -9.99
CA THR A 90 -4.32 12.75 -10.67
C THR A 90 -3.14 12.60 -11.62
N PRO A 91 -2.91 13.58 -12.51
CA PRO A 91 -1.69 13.54 -13.33
C PRO A 91 -0.41 13.45 -12.49
N ASP A 92 -0.37 14.16 -11.36
CA ASP A 92 0.78 14.04 -10.46
C ASP A 92 0.87 12.66 -9.88
N GLY A 93 -0.27 12.03 -9.59
CA GLY A 93 -0.28 10.65 -9.10
C GLY A 93 0.24 9.68 -10.14
N GLU A 94 -0.08 9.91 -11.42
CA GLU A 94 0.43 9.06 -12.49
C GLU A 94 1.94 9.15 -12.58
N GLN A 95 2.47 10.35 -12.48
CA GLN A 95 3.91 10.57 -12.52
C GLN A 95 4.60 9.89 -11.34
N TYR A 96 4.03 10.06 -10.15
CA TYR A 96 4.59 9.45 -8.94
C TYR A 96 4.57 7.93 -9.07
N LEU A 97 3.49 7.38 -9.58
CA LEU A 97 3.37 5.93 -9.74
C LEU A 97 4.41 5.39 -10.71
N ALA A 98 4.65 6.09 -11.81
CA ALA A 98 5.68 5.66 -12.76
C ALA A 98 7.05 5.63 -12.08
N GLU A 99 7.36 6.63 -11.28
CA GLU A 99 8.64 6.67 -10.57
C GLU A 99 8.72 5.56 -9.53
N PHE A 100 7.63 5.34 -8.82
CA PHE A 100 7.60 4.25 -7.84
C PHE A 100 7.81 2.90 -8.52
N THR A 101 7.14 2.67 -9.63
CA THR A 101 7.25 1.39 -10.34
C THR A 101 8.68 1.11 -10.76
N ALA A 102 9.35 2.11 -11.32
CA ALA A 102 10.73 1.95 -11.74
C ALA A 102 11.64 1.69 -10.55
N ALA A 103 11.45 2.44 -9.48
CA ALA A 103 12.27 2.29 -8.28
C ALA A 103 12.04 0.92 -7.64
N TRP A 104 10.80 0.47 -7.61
CA TRP A 104 10.50 -0.83 -7.04
C TRP A 104 11.15 -1.96 -7.84
N GLN A 105 11.09 -1.86 -9.17
CA GLN A 105 11.71 -2.90 -10.00
C GLN A 105 13.22 -2.99 -9.73
N THR A 106 13.88 -1.86 -9.63
CA THR A 106 15.30 -1.85 -9.36
C THR A 106 15.62 -2.37 -7.97
N THR A 107 14.92 -1.86 -6.97
CA THR A 107 15.16 -2.24 -5.58
C THR A 107 14.80 -3.69 -5.33
N GLY A 108 13.64 -4.11 -5.85
CA GLY A 108 13.20 -5.49 -5.66
C GLY A 108 14.17 -6.48 -6.30
N ALA A 109 14.65 -6.16 -7.50
CA ALA A 109 15.62 -7.02 -8.15
C ALA A 109 16.93 -7.10 -7.36
N ALA A 110 17.37 -5.98 -6.82
CA ALA A 110 18.59 -5.96 -6.03
C ALA A 110 18.44 -6.80 -4.78
N VAL A 111 17.34 -6.64 -4.07
CA VAL A 111 17.10 -7.41 -2.86
C VAL A 111 17.06 -8.91 -3.19
N ASN A 112 16.30 -9.27 -4.22
CA ASN A 112 16.19 -10.68 -4.60
C ASN A 112 17.53 -11.27 -4.98
N ARG A 113 18.35 -10.50 -5.68
CA ARG A 113 19.67 -10.98 -6.10
C ARG A 113 20.53 -11.30 -4.89
N ILE A 114 20.49 -10.42 -3.89
CA ILE A 114 21.27 -10.63 -2.67
C ILE A 114 20.72 -11.79 -1.88
N MET A 115 19.39 -11.87 -1.75
CA MET A 115 18.79 -12.92 -0.93
C MET A 115 18.94 -14.29 -1.54
N GLN A 116 19.01 -14.38 -2.87
CA GLN A 116 19.10 -15.68 -3.53
C GLN A 116 20.51 -16.13 -3.78
N ASN A 117 21.44 -15.22 -3.79
CA ASN A 117 22.82 -15.52 -4.13
C ASN A 117 23.55 -15.99 -2.89
N LYS A 118 23.39 -17.26 -2.56
CA LYS A 118 23.94 -17.71 -1.32
C LYS A 118 25.15 -18.53 -1.45
N GLU A 119 25.72 -18.73 -2.49
CA GLU A 119 26.82 -19.45 -2.51
C GLU A 119 27.75 -19.06 -3.35
N ASP A 120 28.12 -18.97 -3.46
CA ASP A 120 28.81 -18.56 -4.22
C ASP A 120 29.54 -18.39 -4.03
#